data_e87d1229896e89881ddcc6a18cd58a7c
#
_entry.id   e87d1229896e89881ddcc6a18cd58a7c
#
_cell.length_a   1.000
_cell.length_b   1.000
_cell.length_c   1.000
_cell.angle_alpha   90.00
_cell.angle_beta   90.00
_cell.angle_gamma   90.00
#
_symmetry.space_group_name_H-M   'P 1'
#
loop_
_entity.id
_entity.type
_entity.pdbx_description
1 polymer ?
#
loop_
_entity_poly.entity_id
_entity_poly.type
_entity_poly.pdbx_seq_one_letter_code
_entity_poly.pdbx_strand_id
1 'polypeptide(L)'
;MGKVFEFLEDDIFSLHAREEIFLYDLKENLVSFSRLKHPGISIAKHQNYRDVLEERALQDGVAVTRRKTGGRFMYLDHNDLVISFALQTQGSPQADYALICQFLVESLQEVTGEHFQIAYVNDILHVDGRKIGGAAQHRDGFGEGGRPMVHAYLRYAVDPEQLFKYCALDGHPLTPYVDLLKDHVTCVRDFSDLGFQEFYDLFYDALLQRLERVTQEQFHREDFSHYSQTLEEKRKEYQDPVYIRGSPDFQSRGHCDAIAGSGSTSFLKIRALVGKVRYG
;
A
#
# COMPACT_ATOMS: atom_id res chain seq x y z
N MET A 1 2.81 12.80 22.48
CA MET A 1 1.43 12.58 22.02
C MET A 1 1.49 12.26 20.54
N GLY A 2 0.79 11.21 20.14
CA GLY A 2 0.69 10.80 18.75
C GLY A 2 -0.38 11.60 17.99
N LYS A 3 -0.24 11.68 16.67
CA LYS A 3 -1.17 12.38 15.77
C LYS A 3 -1.94 11.40 14.90
N VAL A 4 -3.22 11.69 14.65
CA VAL A 4 -4.06 10.96 13.69
C VAL A 4 -4.55 11.92 12.62
N PHE A 5 -4.42 11.52 11.36
CA PHE A 5 -4.96 12.25 10.22
C PHE A 5 -5.93 11.38 9.42
N GLU A 6 -6.98 11.99 8.91
CA GLU A 6 -8.00 11.30 8.10
C GLU A 6 -8.23 12.02 6.78
N PHE A 7 -8.16 11.27 5.66
CA PHE A 7 -8.28 11.76 4.29
C PHE A 7 -9.18 10.81 3.49
N LEU A 8 -10.48 10.79 3.84
CA LEU A 8 -11.43 9.80 3.29
C LEU A 8 -11.95 10.14 1.88
N GLU A 9 -11.55 11.28 1.30
CA GLU A 9 -11.82 11.66 -0.09
C GLU A 9 -10.53 12.18 -0.74
N ASP A 10 -9.53 11.32 -0.83
CA ASP A 10 -8.18 11.66 -1.24
C ASP A 10 -7.92 11.43 -2.75
N ASP A 11 -6.78 11.90 -3.23
CA ASP A 11 -6.20 11.50 -4.51
C ASP A 11 -4.82 10.86 -4.29
N ILE A 12 -4.38 10.05 -5.25
CA ILE A 12 -3.17 9.25 -5.11
C ILE A 12 -1.88 10.10 -5.04
N PHE A 13 -1.87 11.28 -5.63
CA PHE A 13 -0.72 12.19 -5.59
C PHE A 13 -0.59 12.82 -4.22
N SER A 14 -1.72 13.28 -3.65
CA SER A 14 -1.79 13.85 -2.31
C SER A 14 -1.46 12.81 -1.25
N LEU A 15 -1.92 11.55 -1.41
CA LEU A 15 -1.57 10.44 -0.53
C LEU A 15 -0.04 10.33 -0.37
N HIS A 16 0.70 10.21 -1.48
CA HIS A 16 2.16 10.02 -1.42
C HIS A 16 2.92 11.29 -1.03
N ALA A 17 2.42 12.45 -1.40
CA ALA A 17 3.01 13.72 -0.97
C ALA A 17 2.89 13.90 0.56
N ARG A 18 1.75 13.50 1.18
CA ARG A 18 1.59 13.50 2.64
C ARG A 18 2.51 12.50 3.32
N GLU A 19 2.66 11.30 2.79
CA GLU A 19 3.60 10.31 3.32
C GLU A 19 5.03 10.84 3.40
N GLU A 20 5.43 11.66 2.43
CA GLU A 20 6.72 12.33 2.44
C GLU A 20 6.80 13.41 3.53
N ILE A 21 5.74 14.22 3.72
CA ILE A 21 5.66 15.20 4.81
C ILE A 21 5.72 14.48 6.17
N PHE A 22 5.01 13.36 6.32
CA PHE A 22 5.04 12.55 7.53
C PHE A 22 6.45 12.06 7.87
N LEU A 23 7.23 11.70 6.86
CA LEU A 23 8.57 11.18 7.04
C LEU A 23 9.58 12.28 7.40
N TYR A 24 9.55 13.40 6.69
CA TYR A 24 10.62 14.41 6.74
C TYR A 24 10.29 15.61 7.62
N ASP A 25 9.04 16.06 7.61
CA ASP A 25 8.66 17.34 8.21
C ASP A 25 8.03 17.17 9.60
N LEU A 26 7.38 16.03 9.88
CA LEU A 26 6.80 15.69 11.17
C LEU A 26 7.72 14.77 11.97
N LYS A 27 7.82 14.98 13.29
CA LYS A 27 8.70 14.21 14.16
C LYS A 27 7.96 13.33 15.17
N GLU A 28 6.69 13.60 15.40
CA GLU A 28 5.83 12.85 16.32
C GLU A 28 5.45 11.49 15.74
N ASN A 29 5.06 10.56 16.60
CA ASN A 29 4.39 9.35 16.18
C ASN A 29 3.07 9.72 15.51
N LEU A 30 2.80 9.15 14.35
CA LEU A 30 1.55 9.41 13.65
C LEU A 30 1.03 8.18 12.91
N VAL A 31 -0.28 8.20 12.72
CA VAL A 31 -1.00 7.31 11.81
C VAL A 31 -1.95 8.14 10.95
N SER A 32 -2.10 7.78 9.70
CA SER A 32 -3.12 8.38 8.84
C SER A 32 -3.95 7.31 8.14
N PHE A 33 -5.22 7.63 7.95
CA PHE A 33 -6.19 6.82 7.22
C PHE A 33 -6.58 7.57 5.96
N SER A 34 -6.39 6.93 4.82
CA SER A 34 -6.71 7.53 3.52
C SER A 34 -7.59 6.58 2.71
N ARG A 35 -8.52 7.17 1.96
CA ARG A 35 -9.39 6.48 1.01
C ARG A 35 -9.45 7.30 -0.27
N LEU A 36 -9.20 6.68 -1.41
CA LEU A 36 -9.20 7.43 -2.66
C LEU A 36 -10.61 7.72 -3.14
N LYS A 37 -10.84 8.95 -3.60
CA LYS A 37 -12.08 9.37 -4.27
C LYS A 37 -12.17 8.82 -5.69
N HIS A 38 -11.04 8.83 -6.38
CA HIS A 38 -10.88 8.34 -7.74
C HIS A 38 -9.78 7.28 -7.79
N PRO A 39 -9.92 6.25 -8.64
CA PRO A 39 -8.92 5.20 -8.71
C PRO A 39 -7.56 5.72 -9.13
N GLY A 40 -6.52 5.09 -8.60
CA GLY A 40 -5.14 5.43 -8.91
C GLY A 40 -4.20 4.23 -8.86
N ILE A 41 -3.12 4.31 -9.61
CA ILE A 41 -2.06 3.32 -9.65
C ILE A 41 -0.81 3.90 -9.02
N SER A 42 -0.29 3.21 -8.01
CA SER A 42 0.96 3.51 -7.34
C SER A 42 2.05 2.53 -7.75
N ILE A 43 3.01 2.99 -8.55
CA ILE A 43 4.19 2.21 -8.96
C ILE A 43 5.22 2.25 -7.84
N ALA A 44 5.82 1.11 -7.50
CA ALA A 44 6.86 1.05 -6.48
C ALA A 44 8.15 1.75 -6.93
N LYS A 45 8.92 2.28 -5.96
CA LYS A 45 10.16 3.05 -6.19
C LYS A 45 11.09 2.43 -7.23
N HIS A 46 11.30 1.12 -7.16
CA HIS A 46 12.26 0.40 -8.00
C HIS A 46 11.61 -0.49 -9.08
N GLN A 47 10.30 -0.33 -9.28
CA GLN A 47 9.56 -1.15 -10.24
C GLN A 47 9.73 -0.59 -11.67
N ASN A 48 9.80 -1.50 -12.65
CA ASN A 48 9.79 -1.11 -14.04
C ASN A 48 8.43 -0.50 -14.41
N TYR A 49 8.46 0.65 -15.07
CA TYR A 49 7.25 1.33 -15.52
C TYR A 49 6.43 0.50 -16.54
N ARG A 50 7.10 -0.36 -17.31
CA ARG A 50 6.42 -1.25 -18.29
C ARG A 50 5.51 -2.30 -17.65
N ASP A 51 5.55 -2.46 -16.32
CA ASP A 51 4.62 -3.34 -15.61
C ASP A 51 3.22 -2.69 -15.45
N VAL A 52 3.03 -1.47 -15.94
CA VAL A 52 1.76 -0.75 -15.94
C VAL A 52 1.36 -0.40 -17.38
N LEU A 53 0.12 -0.68 -17.73
CA LEU A 53 -0.50 -0.28 -18.99
C LEU A 53 -0.99 1.17 -18.88
N GLU A 54 -0.05 2.14 -18.92
CA GLU A 54 -0.33 3.56 -18.68
C GLU A 54 -1.39 4.12 -19.62
N GLU A 55 -1.26 3.87 -20.92
CA GLU A 55 -2.20 4.41 -21.90
C GLU A 55 -3.64 3.99 -21.60
N ARG A 56 -3.81 2.74 -21.19
CA ARG A 56 -5.13 2.21 -20.80
C ARG A 56 -5.63 2.85 -19.51
N ALA A 57 -4.75 3.02 -18.52
CA ALA A 57 -5.09 3.69 -17.27
C ALA A 57 -5.56 5.14 -17.52
N LEU A 58 -4.81 5.89 -18.32
CA LEU A 58 -5.14 7.27 -18.66
C LEU A 58 -6.45 7.40 -19.47
N GLN A 59 -6.71 6.47 -20.40
CA GLN A 59 -7.98 6.44 -21.16
C GLN A 59 -9.19 6.22 -20.25
N ASP A 60 -9.02 5.44 -19.18
CA ASP A 60 -10.05 5.17 -18.19
C ASP A 60 -10.11 6.20 -17.04
N GLY A 61 -9.32 7.27 -17.11
CA GLY A 61 -9.27 8.31 -16.08
C GLY A 61 -8.59 7.86 -14.78
N VAL A 62 -7.79 6.80 -14.83
CA VAL A 62 -7.04 6.28 -13.67
C VAL A 62 -5.69 6.98 -13.58
N ALA A 63 -5.45 7.68 -12.48
CA ALA A 63 -4.20 8.37 -12.24
C ALA A 63 -3.05 7.38 -12.01
N VAL A 64 -1.86 7.70 -12.52
CA VAL A 64 -0.66 6.88 -12.33
C VAL A 64 0.42 7.72 -11.66
N THR A 65 1.02 7.21 -10.59
CA THR A 65 2.14 7.86 -9.89
C THR A 65 3.16 6.84 -9.42
N ARG A 66 4.31 7.33 -8.94
CA ARG A 66 5.37 6.50 -8.35
C ARG A 66 5.58 6.89 -6.90
N ARG A 67 5.59 5.91 -5.99
CA ARG A 67 5.84 6.13 -4.56
C ARG A 67 7.31 5.99 -4.18
N LYS A 68 7.69 6.51 -3.02
CA LYS A 68 9.05 6.39 -2.44
C LYS A 68 9.31 5.02 -1.81
N THR A 69 8.27 4.24 -1.50
CA THR A 69 8.39 2.91 -0.90
C THR A 69 8.64 1.82 -1.95
N GLY A 70 9.13 0.67 -1.49
CA GLY A 70 9.39 -0.50 -2.32
C GLY A 70 8.13 -1.31 -2.68
N GLY A 71 8.34 -2.56 -3.10
CA GLY A 71 7.27 -3.50 -3.43
C GLY A 71 6.94 -3.55 -4.92
N ARG A 72 5.65 -3.81 -5.22
CA ARG A 72 5.08 -3.85 -6.57
C ARG A 72 4.00 -2.78 -6.71
N PHE A 73 3.51 -2.55 -7.93
CA PHE A 73 2.44 -1.59 -8.15
C PHE A 73 1.19 -1.98 -7.34
N MET A 74 0.41 -0.97 -7.01
CA MET A 74 -0.89 -1.12 -6.37
C MET A 74 -1.92 -0.37 -7.22
N TYR A 75 -3.02 -1.02 -7.54
CA TYR A 75 -4.25 -0.35 -7.92
C TYR A 75 -5.04 -0.10 -6.64
N LEU A 76 -5.45 1.12 -6.43
CA LEU A 76 -6.22 1.56 -5.28
C LEU A 76 -7.47 2.29 -5.76
N ASP A 77 -8.60 2.03 -5.13
CA ASP A 77 -9.84 2.76 -5.37
C ASP A 77 -10.57 3.10 -4.06
N HIS A 78 -11.81 3.53 -4.17
CA HIS A 78 -12.65 3.88 -3.01
C HIS A 78 -13.02 2.68 -2.11
N ASN A 79 -12.65 1.46 -2.48
CA ASN A 79 -12.82 0.25 -1.67
C ASN A 79 -11.55 -0.15 -0.90
N ASP A 80 -10.46 0.56 -1.10
CA ASP A 80 -9.23 0.31 -0.37
C ASP A 80 -9.05 1.34 0.75
N LEU A 81 -8.73 0.88 1.95
CA LEU A 81 -8.28 1.71 3.05
C LEU A 81 -6.75 1.68 3.09
N VAL A 82 -6.12 2.84 2.92
CA VAL A 82 -4.67 2.99 3.06
C VAL A 82 -4.37 3.56 4.44
N ILE A 83 -3.49 2.90 5.17
CA ILE A 83 -3.06 3.31 6.51
C ILE A 83 -1.56 3.57 6.46
N SER A 84 -1.15 4.81 6.73
CA SER A 84 0.27 5.19 6.76
C SER A 84 0.71 5.47 8.18
N PHE A 85 1.84 4.87 8.57
CA PHE A 85 2.43 4.98 9.90
C PHE A 85 3.80 5.63 9.78
N ALA A 86 4.06 6.63 10.61
CA ALA A 86 5.40 7.13 10.84
C ALA A 86 5.65 7.10 12.36
N LEU A 87 6.18 5.97 12.82
CA LEU A 87 6.43 5.71 14.23
C LEU A 87 7.92 5.80 14.55
N GLN A 88 8.24 6.29 15.74
CA GLN A 88 9.60 6.22 16.26
C GLN A 88 9.88 4.79 16.71
N THR A 89 10.54 4.03 15.86
CA THR A 89 10.97 2.66 16.17
C THR A 89 12.50 2.59 16.22
N GLN A 90 13.02 1.70 17.04
CA GLN A 90 14.46 1.39 17.09
C GLN A 90 14.75 0.04 16.39
N GLY A 91 13.76 -0.49 15.66
CA GLY A 91 13.84 -1.80 15.05
C GLY A 91 14.51 -1.82 13.67
N SER A 92 14.77 -3.02 13.20
CA SER A 92 15.13 -3.26 11.82
C SER A 92 13.90 -3.09 10.89
N PRO A 93 14.09 -2.94 9.58
CA PRO A 93 12.97 -2.92 8.63
C PRO A 93 12.01 -4.11 8.78
N GLN A 94 12.53 -5.29 9.09
CA GLN A 94 11.71 -6.49 9.33
C GLN A 94 10.88 -6.38 10.61
N ALA A 95 11.46 -5.81 11.67
CA ALA A 95 10.75 -5.59 12.93
C ALA A 95 9.61 -4.58 12.77
N ASP A 96 9.80 -3.52 11.97
CA ASP A 96 8.74 -2.56 11.68
C ASP A 96 7.59 -3.19 10.92
N TYR A 97 7.87 -3.99 9.88
CA TYR A 97 6.83 -4.74 9.18
C TYR A 97 6.08 -5.67 10.12
N ALA A 98 6.80 -6.44 10.95
CA ALA A 98 6.17 -7.35 11.90
C ALA A 98 5.22 -6.61 12.84
N LEU A 99 5.68 -5.49 13.40
CA LEU A 99 4.89 -4.67 14.32
C LEU A 99 3.62 -4.12 13.66
N ILE A 100 3.78 -3.45 12.51
CA ILE A 100 2.65 -2.81 11.82
C ILE A 100 1.67 -3.84 11.29
N CYS A 101 2.16 -4.90 10.64
CA CYS A 101 1.29 -5.96 10.14
C CYS A 101 0.56 -6.68 11.28
N GLN A 102 1.19 -6.84 12.45
CA GLN A 102 0.54 -7.42 13.63
C GLN A 102 -0.63 -6.55 14.10
N PHE A 103 -0.46 -5.22 14.17
CA PHE A 103 -1.55 -4.31 14.52
C PHE A 103 -2.73 -4.45 13.55
N LEU A 104 -2.44 -4.52 12.24
CA LEU A 104 -3.48 -4.64 11.22
C LEU A 104 -4.21 -5.99 11.30
N VAL A 105 -3.47 -7.08 11.46
CA VAL A 105 -4.02 -8.44 11.60
C VAL A 105 -4.93 -8.53 12.83
N GLU A 106 -4.44 -8.10 14.00
CA GLU A 106 -5.22 -8.16 15.23
C GLU A 106 -6.48 -7.26 15.17
N SER A 107 -6.38 -6.09 14.53
CA SER A 107 -7.53 -5.20 14.37
C SER A 107 -8.56 -5.79 13.40
N LEU A 108 -8.11 -6.40 12.30
CA LEU A 108 -9.00 -7.10 11.38
C LEU A 108 -9.71 -8.28 12.07
N GLN A 109 -8.97 -9.09 12.83
CA GLN A 109 -9.54 -10.23 13.56
C GLN A 109 -10.59 -9.80 14.57
N GLU A 110 -10.34 -8.69 15.30
CA GLU A 110 -11.28 -8.16 16.27
C GLU A 110 -12.58 -7.70 15.60
N VAL A 111 -12.48 -7.02 14.46
CA VAL A 111 -13.63 -6.40 13.77
C VAL A 111 -14.43 -7.42 12.97
N THR A 112 -13.78 -8.38 12.34
CA THR A 112 -14.45 -9.33 11.44
C THR A 112 -14.75 -10.67 12.10
N GLY A 113 -14.09 -11.01 13.21
CA GLY A 113 -14.15 -12.35 13.82
C GLY A 113 -13.36 -13.42 13.05
N GLU A 114 -12.72 -13.07 11.94
CA GLU A 114 -12.00 -13.99 11.07
C GLU A 114 -10.51 -14.06 11.40
N HIS A 115 -9.83 -15.09 10.91
CA HIS A 115 -8.41 -15.29 11.17
C HIS A 115 -7.55 -14.85 10.00
N PHE A 116 -6.59 -13.98 10.30
CA PHE A 116 -5.59 -13.47 9.35
C PHE A 116 -4.18 -13.78 9.83
N GLN A 117 -3.24 -13.83 8.90
CA GLN A 117 -1.84 -14.11 9.18
C GLN A 117 -0.91 -13.22 8.33
N ILE A 118 0.27 -12.99 8.87
CA ILE A 118 1.35 -12.29 8.15
C ILE A 118 2.12 -13.33 7.33
N ALA A 119 2.30 -13.06 6.04
CA ALA A 119 3.10 -13.89 5.17
C ALA A 119 4.13 -13.06 4.42
N TYR A 120 5.26 -13.68 4.03
CA TYR A 120 6.31 -13.03 3.21
C TYR A 120 6.77 -11.67 3.74
N VAL A 121 6.79 -11.51 5.07
CA VAL A 121 7.21 -10.32 5.83
C VAL A 121 6.12 -9.23 5.89
N ASN A 122 5.40 -8.96 4.83
CA ASN A 122 4.55 -7.77 4.69
C ASN A 122 3.20 -7.99 3.99
N ASP A 123 2.85 -9.23 3.66
CA ASP A 123 1.53 -9.57 3.13
C ASP A 123 0.58 -9.96 4.25
N ILE A 124 -0.66 -9.50 4.17
CA ILE A 124 -1.75 -9.89 5.07
C ILE A 124 -2.65 -10.84 4.30
N LEU A 125 -2.70 -12.09 4.77
CA LEU A 125 -3.52 -13.14 4.17
C LEU A 125 -4.62 -13.55 5.15
N HIS A 126 -5.80 -13.87 4.62
CA HIS A 126 -6.77 -14.68 5.34
C HIS A 126 -6.23 -16.11 5.50
N VAL A 127 -6.74 -16.86 6.49
CA VAL A 127 -6.28 -18.22 6.79
C VAL A 127 -6.40 -19.18 5.60
N ASP A 128 -7.31 -18.94 4.66
CA ASP A 128 -7.45 -19.71 3.41
C ASP A 128 -6.35 -19.44 2.37
N GLY A 129 -5.43 -18.50 2.66
CA GLY A 129 -4.30 -18.14 1.82
C GLY A 129 -4.56 -17.03 0.82
N ARG A 130 -5.76 -16.44 0.77
CA ARG A 130 -6.07 -15.27 -0.08
C ARG A 130 -5.58 -13.98 0.55
N LYS A 131 -5.05 -13.08 -0.29
CA LYS A 131 -4.48 -11.80 0.16
C LYS A 131 -5.55 -10.73 0.29
N ILE A 132 -5.64 -10.12 1.48
CA ILE A 132 -6.52 -8.99 1.76
C ILE A 132 -5.78 -7.64 1.77
N GLY A 133 -4.48 -7.66 2.02
CA GLY A 133 -3.70 -6.44 2.15
C GLY A 133 -2.21 -6.67 2.11
N GLY A 134 -1.45 -5.62 2.32
CA GLY A 134 0.00 -5.68 2.41
C GLY A 134 0.60 -4.33 2.75
N ALA A 135 1.87 -4.33 3.14
CA ALA A 135 2.59 -3.14 3.55
C ALA A 135 3.83 -2.88 2.70
N ALA A 136 4.26 -1.63 2.64
CA ALA A 136 5.56 -1.24 2.09
C ALA A 136 6.15 -0.12 2.95
N GLN A 137 7.48 -0.03 2.99
CA GLN A 137 8.14 0.99 3.82
C GLN A 137 9.23 1.75 3.08
N HIS A 138 9.50 2.93 3.60
CA HIS A 138 10.65 3.75 3.32
C HIS A 138 11.25 4.25 4.63
N ARG A 139 12.58 4.25 4.75
CA ARG A 139 13.30 4.84 5.88
C ARG A 139 14.08 6.05 5.40
N ASP A 140 14.09 7.09 6.24
CA ASP A 140 15.01 8.19 6.10
C ASP A 140 16.38 7.77 6.68
N GLY A 141 17.44 7.88 5.85
CA GLY A 141 18.81 7.53 6.24
C GLY A 141 19.18 6.06 6.05
N PHE A 142 20.50 5.83 5.95
CA PHE A 142 21.12 4.50 5.94
C PHE A 142 21.55 4.15 7.36
N GLY A 143 21.02 3.05 7.93
CA GLY A 143 21.43 2.52 9.22
C GLY A 143 20.30 2.40 10.26
N GLU A 144 20.65 2.01 11.47
CA GLU A 144 19.71 1.64 12.55
C GLU A 144 18.97 2.84 13.20
N GLY A 145 19.12 4.05 12.71
CA GLY A 145 18.54 5.27 13.33
C GLY A 145 17.47 5.99 12.49
N GLY A 146 17.19 5.53 11.27
CA GLY A 146 16.23 6.20 10.41
C GLY A 146 14.77 5.92 10.80
N ARG A 147 13.93 6.97 10.86
CA ARG A 147 12.49 6.82 11.10
C ARG A 147 11.83 6.11 9.92
N PRO A 148 11.07 5.03 10.14
CA PRO A 148 10.31 4.40 9.07
C PRO A 148 9.01 5.17 8.79
N MET A 149 8.63 5.25 7.53
CA MET A 149 7.28 5.44 7.08
C MET A 149 6.81 4.12 6.46
N VAL A 150 5.80 3.52 7.04
CA VAL A 150 5.20 2.27 6.57
C VAL A 150 3.78 2.58 6.14
N HIS A 151 3.45 2.29 4.90
CA HIS A 151 2.05 2.29 4.50
C HIS A 151 1.57 0.86 4.25
N ALA A 152 0.33 0.64 4.59
CA ALA A 152 -0.39 -0.59 4.31
C ALA A 152 -1.70 -0.26 3.60
N TYR A 153 -2.23 -1.22 2.86
CA TYR A 153 -3.59 -1.15 2.36
C TYR A 153 -4.38 -2.38 2.81
N LEU A 154 -5.66 -2.18 3.01
CA LEU A 154 -6.64 -3.22 3.28
C LEU A 154 -7.80 -3.08 2.29
N ARG A 155 -8.20 -4.18 1.69
CA ARG A 155 -9.33 -4.22 0.76
C ARG A 155 -10.62 -4.43 1.52
N TYR A 156 -11.50 -3.42 1.48
CA TYR A 156 -12.85 -3.57 1.97
C TYR A 156 -13.74 -4.33 0.96
N ALA A 157 -13.63 -4.00 -0.31
CA ALA A 157 -14.21 -4.77 -1.42
C ALA A 157 -13.20 -4.86 -2.56
N VAL A 158 -13.35 -5.82 -3.46
CA VAL A 158 -12.45 -5.99 -4.60
C VAL A 158 -13.20 -6.41 -5.85
N ASP A 159 -12.87 -5.77 -6.96
CA ASP A 159 -13.16 -6.24 -8.30
C ASP A 159 -11.85 -6.73 -8.94
N PRO A 160 -11.65 -8.05 -9.05
CA PRO A 160 -10.41 -8.59 -9.62
C PRO A 160 -10.16 -8.16 -11.06
N GLU A 161 -11.19 -7.90 -11.85
CA GLU A 161 -11.04 -7.42 -13.23
C GLU A 161 -10.42 -6.03 -13.24
N GLN A 162 -10.92 -5.11 -12.41
CA GLN A 162 -10.37 -3.78 -12.29
C GLN A 162 -8.94 -3.81 -11.70
N LEU A 163 -8.71 -4.65 -10.68
CA LEU A 163 -7.41 -4.78 -10.04
C LEU A 163 -6.31 -5.18 -11.03
N PHE A 164 -6.59 -6.09 -11.97
CA PHE A 164 -5.60 -6.59 -12.91
C PHE A 164 -5.65 -5.94 -14.31
N LYS A 165 -6.63 -5.07 -14.55
CA LYS A 165 -6.87 -4.42 -15.85
C LYS A 165 -5.66 -3.65 -16.38
N TYR A 166 -4.90 -3.02 -15.48
CA TYR A 166 -3.78 -2.14 -15.83
C TYR A 166 -2.42 -2.78 -15.57
N CYS A 167 -2.42 -4.05 -15.18
CA CYS A 167 -1.22 -4.78 -14.84
C CYS A 167 -0.56 -5.39 -16.06
N ALA A 168 0.76 -5.32 -16.08
CA ALA A 168 1.58 -6.10 -16.99
C ALA A 168 2.71 -6.81 -16.22
N LEU A 169 3.23 -7.86 -16.80
CA LEU A 169 4.47 -8.50 -16.37
C LEU A 169 5.41 -8.52 -17.57
N ASP A 170 6.54 -7.85 -17.44
CA ASP A 170 7.50 -7.67 -18.55
C ASP A 170 6.83 -7.12 -19.83
N GLY A 171 5.89 -6.20 -19.68
CA GLY A 171 5.11 -5.60 -20.77
C GLY A 171 3.96 -6.45 -21.32
N HIS A 172 3.70 -7.64 -20.75
CA HIS A 172 2.57 -8.49 -21.14
C HIS A 172 1.38 -8.26 -20.21
N PRO A 173 0.20 -7.86 -20.76
CA PRO A 173 -0.98 -7.66 -19.95
C PRO A 173 -1.37 -8.89 -19.14
N LEU A 174 -1.81 -8.69 -17.89
CA LEU A 174 -2.30 -9.76 -17.02
C LEU A 174 -3.80 -10.04 -17.18
N THR A 175 -4.53 -9.20 -17.90
CA THR A 175 -5.97 -9.36 -18.13
C THR A 175 -6.39 -10.78 -18.59
N PRO A 176 -5.64 -11.48 -19.46
CA PRO A 176 -6.02 -12.86 -19.85
C PRO A 176 -5.96 -13.88 -18.71
N TYR A 177 -5.37 -13.52 -17.58
CA TYR A 177 -5.15 -14.42 -16.44
C TYR A 177 -6.01 -14.05 -15.23
N VAL A 178 -6.96 -13.14 -15.35
CA VAL A 178 -7.81 -12.67 -14.23
C VAL A 178 -8.50 -13.84 -13.55
N ASP A 179 -9.04 -14.80 -14.30
CA ASP A 179 -9.70 -15.98 -13.72
C ASP A 179 -8.78 -16.85 -12.84
N LEU A 180 -7.49 -16.85 -13.12
CA LEU A 180 -6.49 -17.54 -12.30
C LEU A 180 -6.02 -16.71 -11.10
N LEU A 181 -6.14 -15.40 -11.21
CA LEU A 181 -5.63 -14.46 -10.21
C LEU A 181 -6.67 -14.10 -9.15
N LYS A 182 -7.96 -14.10 -9.51
CA LYS A 182 -9.07 -13.76 -8.60
C LYS A 182 -9.10 -14.65 -7.35
N ASP A 183 -8.70 -15.93 -7.48
CA ASP A 183 -8.66 -16.87 -6.36
C ASP A 183 -7.51 -16.60 -5.36
N HIS A 184 -6.66 -15.61 -5.63
CA HIS A 184 -5.56 -15.21 -4.75
C HIS A 184 -5.81 -13.92 -3.98
N VAL A 185 -6.94 -13.27 -4.22
CA VAL A 185 -7.31 -12.02 -3.53
C VAL A 185 -8.62 -12.19 -2.80
N THR A 186 -8.78 -11.42 -1.73
CA THR A 186 -10.00 -11.35 -0.93
C THR A 186 -10.19 -9.95 -0.36
N CYS A 187 -11.32 -9.70 0.27
CA CYS A 187 -11.68 -8.43 0.85
C CYS A 187 -12.51 -8.63 2.14
N VAL A 188 -12.72 -7.56 2.91
CA VAL A 188 -13.53 -7.60 4.14
C VAL A 188 -14.95 -8.08 3.87
N ARG A 189 -15.57 -7.66 2.76
CA ARG A 189 -16.93 -8.05 2.38
C ARG A 189 -17.12 -9.53 2.10
N ASP A 190 -16.05 -10.29 1.88
CA ASP A 190 -16.14 -11.75 1.73
C ASP A 190 -16.43 -12.45 3.08
N PHE A 191 -16.22 -11.75 4.21
CA PHE A 191 -16.27 -12.31 5.56
C PHE A 191 -17.20 -11.55 6.51
N SER A 192 -17.65 -10.34 6.12
CA SER A 192 -18.41 -9.46 7.01
C SER A 192 -19.48 -8.69 6.25
N ASP A 193 -20.66 -8.57 6.87
CA ASP A 193 -21.78 -7.79 6.35
C ASP A 193 -21.72 -6.30 6.77
N LEU A 194 -20.69 -5.88 7.51
CA LEU A 194 -20.49 -4.49 7.92
C LEU A 194 -20.43 -3.57 6.71
N GLY A 195 -21.13 -2.44 6.76
CA GLY A 195 -20.93 -1.36 5.79
C GLY A 195 -19.53 -0.75 5.90
N PHE A 196 -19.04 -0.07 4.84
CA PHE A 196 -17.69 0.51 4.87
C PHE A 196 -17.47 1.43 6.07
N GLN A 197 -18.41 2.33 6.37
CA GLN A 197 -18.24 3.28 7.48
C GLN A 197 -18.20 2.56 8.83
N GLU A 198 -19.06 1.58 9.04
CA GLU A 198 -19.08 0.79 10.27
C GLU A 198 -17.79 -0.04 10.43
N PHE A 199 -17.33 -0.69 9.37
CA PHE A 199 -16.03 -1.35 9.36
C PHE A 199 -14.90 -0.38 9.69
N TYR A 200 -14.89 0.80 9.04
CA TYR A 200 -13.87 1.82 9.25
C TYR A 200 -13.83 2.28 10.71
N ASP A 201 -14.98 2.62 11.30
CA ASP A 201 -15.06 3.14 12.68
C ASP A 201 -14.56 2.09 13.69
N LEU A 202 -15.00 0.84 13.55
CA LEU A 202 -14.56 -0.26 14.42
C LEU A 202 -13.06 -0.56 14.23
N PHE A 203 -12.59 -0.57 13.00
CA PHE A 203 -11.17 -0.84 12.69
C PHE A 203 -10.27 0.30 13.19
N TYR A 204 -10.69 1.55 13.01
CA TYR A 204 -10.03 2.74 13.52
C TYR A 204 -9.83 2.64 15.04
N ASP A 205 -10.90 2.39 15.79
CA ASP A 205 -10.84 2.29 17.25
C ASP A 205 -9.93 1.13 17.70
N ALA A 206 -10.09 -0.05 17.10
CA ALA A 206 -9.27 -1.22 17.39
C ALA A 206 -7.77 -0.98 17.12
N LEU A 207 -7.45 -0.30 16.01
CA LEU A 207 -6.07 0.02 15.65
C LEU A 207 -5.46 1.05 16.59
N LEU A 208 -6.18 2.13 16.92
CA LEU A 208 -5.67 3.16 17.82
C LEU A 208 -5.42 2.61 19.23
N GLN A 209 -6.31 1.80 19.78
CA GLN A 209 -6.09 1.16 21.09
C GLN A 209 -4.79 0.34 21.12
N ARG A 210 -4.43 -0.32 20.03
CA ARG A 210 -3.17 -1.07 19.92
C ARG A 210 -1.97 -0.16 19.83
N LEU A 211 -2.05 0.88 19.02
CA LEU A 211 -1.00 1.89 18.89
C LEU A 211 -0.72 2.55 20.24
N GLU A 212 -1.75 3.03 20.95
CA GLU A 212 -1.63 3.68 22.26
C GLU A 212 -0.99 2.75 23.30
N ARG A 213 -1.38 1.47 23.29
CA ARG A 213 -0.82 0.47 24.22
C ARG A 213 0.67 0.26 23.99
N VAL A 214 1.12 0.21 22.73
CA VAL A 214 2.52 -0.11 22.40
C VAL A 214 3.41 1.12 22.48
N THR A 215 2.93 2.26 22.00
CA THR A 215 3.71 3.52 22.05
C THR A 215 3.68 4.20 23.41
N GLN A 216 2.75 3.83 24.28
CA GLN A 216 2.47 4.52 25.56
C GLN A 216 2.10 5.99 25.36
N GLU A 217 1.53 6.32 24.19
CA GLU A 217 1.10 7.66 23.83
C GLU A 217 -0.39 7.65 23.51
N GLN A 218 -1.11 8.71 23.85
CA GLN A 218 -2.45 8.95 23.33
C GLN A 218 -2.37 9.58 21.95
N PHE A 219 -3.25 9.15 21.05
CA PHE A 219 -3.33 9.67 19.69
C PHE A 219 -4.53 10.61 19.56
N HIS A 220 -4.29 11.78 18.97
CA HIS A 220 -5.32 12.81 18.78
C HIS A 220 -5.48 13.15 17.30
N ARG A 221 -6.72 13.35 16.88
CA ARG A 221 -7.02 13.89 15.54
C ARG A 221 -6.39 15.26 15.40
N GLU A 222 -5.71 15.47 14.29
CA GLU A 222 -5.00 16.70 13.98
C GLU A 222 -5.46 17.22 12.62
N ASP A 223 -5.52 18.54 12.47
CA ASP A 223 -5.78 19.19 11.20
C ASP A 223 -4.50 19.29 10.37
N PHE A 224 -4.57 18.88 9.12
CA PHE A 224 -3.44 18.92 8.19
C PHE A 224 -3.32 20.24 7.42
N SER A 225 -4.22 21.18 7.61
CA SER A 225 -4.29 22.47 6.87
C SER A 225 -2.99 23.28 6.93
N HIS A 226 -2.25 23.20 8.02
CA HIS A 226 -0.95 23.87 8.18
C HIS A 226 0.11 23.43 7.15
N TYR A 227 -0.07 22.27 6.54
CA TYR A 227 0.86 21.70 5.55
C TYR A 227 0.36 21.86 4.10
N SER A 228 -0.72 22.62 3.87
CA SER A 228 -1.38 22.71 2.55
C SER A 228 -0.44 23.22 1.45
N GLN A 229 0.40 24.20 1.75
CA GLN A 229 1.37 24.72 0.77
C GLN A 229 2.45 23.68 0.45
N THR A 230 3.05 23.09 1.47
CA THR A 230 4.06 22.02 1.32
C THR A 230 3.48 20.81 0.57
N LEU A 231 2.22 20.46 0.87
CA LEU A 231 1.50 19.39 0.16
C LEU A 231 1.41 19.70 -1.33
N GLU A 232 0.99 20.90 -1.71
CA GLU A 232 0.82 21.27 -3.11
C GLU A 232 2.17 21.32 -3.86
N GLU A 233 3.24 21.74 -3.20
CA GLU A 233 4.59 21.71 -3.76
C GLU A 233 5.08 20.28 -4.01
N LYS A 234 4.96 19.39 -3.01
CA LYS A 234 5.35 17.98 -3.15
C LYS A 234 4.46 17.22 -4.14
N ARG A 235 3.18 17.52 -4.19
CA ARG A 235 2.21 16.90 -5.10
C ARG A 235 2.62 17.05 -6.57
N LYS A 236 3.23 18.17 -6.95
CA LYS A 236 3.74 18.42 -8.31
C LYS A 236 4.79 17.41 -8.74
N GLU A 237 5.67 16.97 -7.82
CA GLU A 237 6.65 15.92 -8.11
C GLU A 237 5.96 14.61 -8.47
N TYR A 238 4.93 14.23 -7.69
CA TYR A 238 4.19 12.98 -7.93
C TYR A 238 3.31 13.00 -9.19
N GLN A 239 3.07 14.19 -9.76
CA GLN A 239 2.39 14.39 -11.04
C GLN A 239 3.36 14.49 -12.23
N ASP A 240 4.66 14.65 -11.98
CA ASP A 240 5.66 14.79 -13.03
C ASP A 240 5.86 13.46 -13.79
N PRO A 241 5.59 13.44 -15.11
CA PRO A 241 5.81 12.23 -15.92
C PRO A 241 7.25 11.71 -15.90
N VAL A 242 8.25 12.59 -15.74
CA VAL A 242 9.65 12.21 -15.66
C VAL A 242 9.91 11.44 -14.37
N TYR A 243 9.39 11.93 -13.26
CA TYR A 243 9.46 11.24 -11.97
C TYR A 243 8.72 9.90 -12.00
N ILE A 244 7.51 9.88 -12.54
CA ILE A 244 6.64 8.68 -12.61
C ILE A 244 7.31 7.57 -13.43
N ARG A 245 7.84 7.89 -14.60
CA ARG A 245 8.46 6.92 -15.51
C ARG A 245 9.85 6.48 -15.04
N GLY A 246 10.51 7.27 -14.22
CA GLY A 246 11.88 7.08 -13.79
C GLY A 246 12.90 7.41 -14.87
N SER A 247 14.16 7.50 -14.50
CA SER A 247 15.24 7.77 -15.46
C SER A 247 15.40 6.59 -16.47
N PRO A 248 15.93 6.85 -17.68
CA PRO A 248 16.25 5.81 -18.66
C PRO A 248 17.15 4.69 -18.09
N ASP A 249 18.07 5.03 -17.20
CA ASP A 249 18.94 4.07 -16.50
C ASP A 249 18.16 3.13 -15.57
N PHE A 250 17.04 3.60 -15.05
CA PHE A 250 16.14 2.83 -14.21
C PHE A 250 15.31 1.83 -15.03
N GLN A 251 14.99 2.20 -16.28
CA GLN A 251 14.25 1.35 -17.21
C GLN A 251 15.14 0.23 -17.79
N SER A 252 16.47 0.43 -17.85
CA SER A 252 17.44 -0.50 -18.40
C SER A 252 17.99 -1.51 -17.39
N ARG A 253 17.87 -1.23 -16.08
CA ARG A 253 18.23 -2.20 -15.03
C ARG A 253 17.19 -3.29 -15.02
N GLY A 254 17.42 -4.30 -15.85
CA GLY A 254 16.67 -5.54 -15.78
C GLY A 254 16.63 -6.02 -14.33
N HIS A 255 15.47 -6.49 -13.92
CA HIS A 255 15.16 -7.22 -12.71
C HIS A 255 16.19 -7.07 -11.59
N CYS A 256 15.89 -6.29 -10.58
CA CYS A 256 16.46 -6.52 -9.26
C CYS A 256 15.94 -7.86 -8.75
N ASP A 257 16.54 -8.96 -9.16
CA ASP A 257 16.41 -10.29 -8.55
C ASP A 257 16.89 -10.29 -7.08
N ALA A 258 17.53 -9.20 -6.65
CA ALA A 258 18.09 -9.04 -5.31
C ALA A 258 17.04 -8.86 -4.19
N ILE A 259 15.75 -8.71 -4.52
CA ILE A 259 14.65 -8.70 -3.53
C ILE A 259 13.76 -9.94 -3.73
N ALA A 260 14.34 -11.05 -4.09
CA ALA A 260 13.64 -12.33 -4.19
C ALA A 260 13.09 -12.85 -2.83
N GLY A 261 13.37 -12.16 -1.73
CA GLY A 261 12.84 -12.48 -0.39
C GLY A 261 11.55 -11.76 0.00
N SER A 262 11.07 -10.78 -0.77
CA SER A 262 9.85 -10.00 -0.47
C SER A 262 8.76 -10.14 -1.54
N GLY A 263 8.85 -11.16 -2.36
CA GLY A 263 7.83 -11.40 -3.39
C GLY A 263 6.56 -11.95 -2.77
N SER A 264 5.44 -11.23 -2.87
CA SER A 264 4.15 -11.78 -2.51
C SER A 264 3.92 -13.11 -3.22
N THR A 265 3.30 -14.08 -2.55
CA THR A 265 2.95 -15.40 -3.12
C THR A 265 2.21 -15.25 -4.43
N SER A 266 1.33 -14.25 -4.50
CA SER A 266 0.56 -13.94 -5.70
C SER A 266 1.48 -13.64 -6.87
N PHE A 267 2.53 -12.84 -6.66
CA PHE A 267 3.46 -12.48 -7.73
C PHE A 267 4.32 -13.67 -8.19
N LEU A 268 4.84 -14.48 -7.25
CA LEU A 268 5.62 -15.68 -7.60
C LEU A 268 4.76 -16.69 -8.35
N LYS A 269 3.49 -16.86 -7.97
CA LYS A 269 2.53 -17.70 -8.68
C LYS A 269 2.21 -17.12 -10.07
N ILE A 270 2.00 -15.82 -10.20
CA ILE A 270 1.81 -15.14 -11.48
C ILE A 270 3.01 -15.36 -12.40
N ARG A 271 4.23 -15.14 -11.91
CA ARG A 271 5.46 -15.35 -12.68
C ARG A 271 5.61 -16.80 -13.13
N ALA A 272 5.28 -17.75 -12.26
CA ALA A 272 5.28 -19.18 -12.59
C ALA A 272 4.21 -19.55 -13.63
N LEU A 273 3.02 -18.94 -13.55
CA LEU A 273 1.93 -19.16 -14.50
C LEU A 273 2.27 -18.55 -15.87
N VAL A 274 2.72 -17.29 -15.91
CA VAL A 274 3.14 -16.62 -17.15
C VAL A 274 4.35 -17.30 -17.77
N GLY A 275 5.30 -17.79 -16.94
CA GLY A 275 6.43 -18.59 -17.39
C GLY A 275 6.04 -19.91 -18.04
N LYS A 276 5.05 -20.62 -17.47
CA LYS A 276 4.53 -21.87 -18.06
C LYS A 276 3.84 -21.66 -19.42
N VAL A 277 3.14 -20.56 -19.60
CA VAL A 277 2.47 -20.23 -20.86
C VAL A 277 3.46 -19.82 -21.96
N ARG A 278 4.65 -19.30 -21.60
CA ARG A 278 5.70 -18.96 -22.57
C ARG A 278 6.48 -20.17 -23.11
N TYR A 279 6.52 -21.28 -22.39
CA TYR A 279 7.37 -22.44 -22.71
C TYR A 279 6.56 -23.75 -22.90
N GLY A 280 5.25 -23.69 -22.89
CA GLY A 280 4.31 -24.78 -23.24
C GLY A 280 3.64 -24.52 -24.58
#